data_daece544552fb17c5ea53343c554027b
#
_entry.id   daece544552fb17c5ea53343c554027b
#
_cell.length_a   1.000
_cell.length_b   1.000
_cell.length_c   1.000
_cell.angle_alpha   90.00
_cell.angle_beta   90.00
_cell.angle_gamma   90.00
#
_symmetry.space_group_name_H-M   'P 1'
#
loop_
_entity.id
_entity.type
_entity.pdbx_description
1 polymer ?
#
loop_
_entity_poly.entity_id
_entity_poly.type
_entity_poly.pdbx_seq_one_letter_code
_entity_poly.pdbx_strand_id
1 'polypeptide(L)'
;MNRDIHHSCKCTGQNFTFEEWGEYLHLEDRPEIVHQYKEFGFNICDVCLTPNVKIKWDNKTNYFEVATAQSDNECWDYGFNYNFGTQGGGCGAGYVDTLTGGYSTEKEAINAALKSLEEKCQRVINEIQFRGGDIDDNDSNEPEIRGSSVLPILKEAMRKIAYYKEVFNPRQLELFD
;
A
#
# COMPACT_ATOMS: atom_id res chain seq x y z
N MET A 1 -28.08 -15.06 -22.93
CA MET A 1 -27.31 -15.80 -21.92
C MET A 1 -26.58 -14.74 -21.11
N ASN A 2 -26.96 -14.50 -19.85
CA ASN A 2 -26.16 -13.71 -18.94
C ASN A 2 -24.88 -14.51 -18.68
N ARG A 3 -23.76 -14.09 -19.22
CA ARG A 3 -22.46 -14.60 -18.79
C ARG A 3 -22.26 -14.06 -17.38
N ASP A 4 -22.02 -14.98 -16.43
CA ASP A 4 -21.74 -14.56 -15.05
C ASP A 4 -20.43 -13.76 -15.06
N ILE A 5 -20.54 -12.46 -14.79
CA ILE A 5 -19.40 -11.54 -14.72
C ILE A 5 -18.64 -11.87 -13.44
N HIS A 6 -17.38 -12.25 -13.58
CA HIS A 6 -16.50 -12.55 -12.46
C HIS A 6 -15.64 -11.35 -12.05
N HIS A 7 -15.14 -10.59 -13.01
CA HIS A 7 -14.37 -9.37 -12.79
C HIS A 7 -14.82 -8.27 -13.74
N SER A 8 -14.81 -7.04 -13.26
CA SER A 8 -15.09 -5.84 -14.05
C SER A 8 -13.97 -4.85 -13.83
N CYS A 9 -13.22 -4.56 -14.89
CA CYS A 9 -12.20 -3.53 -14.88
C CYS A 9 -12.89 -2.16 -14.85
N LYS A 10 -12.64 -1.38 -13.82
CA LYS A 10 -13.28 -0.07 -13.62
C LYS A 10 -12.74 0.97 -14.59
N CYS A 11 -11.44 0.93 -14.88
CA CYS A 11 -10.80 1.92 -15.73
C CYS A 11 -11.18 1.81 -17.22
N THR A 12 -11.56 0.60 -17.70
CA THR A 12 -11.98 0.38 -19.11
C THR A 12 -13.45 0.05 -19.27
N GLY A 13 -14.13 -0.36 -18.17
CA GLY A 13 -15.49 -0.90 -18.21
C GLY A 13 -15.59 -2.31 -18.80
N GLN A 14 -14.46 -3.00 -19.04
CA GLN A 14 -14.45 -4.36 -19.58
C GLN A 14 -14.84 -5.37 -18.51
N ASN A 15 -15.71 -6.31 -18.89
CA ASN A 15 -16.16 -7.39 -18.03
C ASN A 15 -15.52 -8.71 -18.46
N PHE A 16 -15.19 -9.55 -17.48
CA PHE A 16 -14.57 -10.86 -17.67
C PHE A 16 -15.41 -11.94 -17.00
N THR A 17 -15.57 -13.06 -17.66
CA THR A 17 -16.03 -14.31 -17.05
C THR A 17 -14.93 -14.91 -16.18
N PHE A 18 -15.27 -15.93 -15.39
CA PHE A 18 -14.28 -16.64 -14.57
C PHE A 18 -13.15 -17.26 -15.42
N GLU A 19 -13.49 -17.83 -16.56
CA GLU A 19 -12.51 -18.45 -17.47
C GLU A 19 -11.58 -17.40 -18.10
N GLU A 20 -12.15 -16.33 -18.67
CA GLU A 20 -11.38 -15.24 -19.27
C GLU A 20 -10.46 -14.57 -18.23
N TRP A 21 -10.94 -14.39 -17.00
CA TRP A 21 -10.15 -13.83 -15.92
C TRP A 21 -9.02 -14.78 -15.47
N GLY A 22 -9.31 -16.09 -15.41
CA GLY A 22 -8.32 -17.13 -15.10
C GLY A 22 -7.19 -17.15 -16.13
N GLU A 23 -7.52 -17.11 -17.43
CA GLU A 23 -6.53 -17.02 -18.52
C GLU A 23 -5.67 -15.76 -18.38
N TYR A 24 -6.29 -14.60 -18.12
CA TYR A 24 -5.58 -13.36 -17.91
C TYR A 24 -4.63 -13.42 -16.71
N LEU A 25 -5.04 -14.06 -15.61
CA LEU A 25 -4.20 -14.20 -14.41
C LEU A 25 -2.96 -15.05 -14.63
N HIS A 26 -2.92 -15.91 -15.62
CA HIS A 26 -1.79 -16.79 -15.98
C HIS A 26 -0.82 -16.18 -17.00
N LEU A 27 -1.15 -15.02 -17.61
CA LEU A 27 -0.24 -14.35 -18.53
C LEU A 27 0.96 -13.79 -17.74
N GLU A 28 2.17 -14.21 -18.09
CA GLU A 28 3.41 -13.80 -17.43
C GLU A 28 3.76 -12.32 -17.68
N ASP A 29 3.25 -11.72 -18.76
CA ASP A 29 3.52 -10.34 -19.19
C ASP A 29 2.41 -9.37 -18.76
N ARG A 30 2.33 -9.08 -17.48
CA ARG A 30 1.22 -8.32 -16.90
C ARG A 30 1.33 -6.82 -16.76
N PRO A 31 2.34 -6.12 -17.08
CA PRO A 31 2.29 -4.69 -16.87
C PRO A 31 1.88 -3.90 -18.12
N GLU A 32 0.85 -4.35 -18.85
CA GLU A 32 0.34 -3.53 -19.92
C GLU A 32 -0.60 -2.45 -19.37
N ILE A 33 -0.28 -1.18 -19.67
CA ILE A 33 -1.15 -0.05 -19.39
C ILE A 33 -2.30 -0.10 -20.39
N VAL A 34 -3.52 -0.33 -19.89
CA VAL A 34 -4.75 -0.34 -20.71
C VAL A 34 -5.53 0.95 -20.60
N HIS A 35 -5.24 1.78 -19.60
CA HIS A 35 -5.84 3.08 -19.39
C HIS A 35 -4.81 4.08 -18.88
N GLN A 36 -4.83 5.30 -19.41
CA GLN A 36 -3.91 6.38 -19.04
C GLN A 36 -4.68 7.63 -18.64
N TYR A 37 -4.38 8.14 -17.45
CA TYR A 37 -4.86 9.44 -16.99
C TYR A 37 -3.72 10.27 -16.44
N LYS A 38 -3.41 11.40 -17.07
CA LYS A 38 -2.22 12.20 -16.76
C LYS A 38 -0.95 11.34 -16.82
N GLU A 39 -0.14 11.33 -15.75
CA GLU A 39 1.04 10.49 -15.59
C GLU A 39 0.73 9.06 -15.12
N PHE A 40 -0.51 8.76 -14.72
CA PHE A 40 -0.89 7.48 -14.12
C PHE A 40 -1.39 6.51 -15.18
N GLY A 41 -0.71 5.37 -15.29
CA GLY A 41 -1.09 4.26 -16.16
C GLY A 41 -1.66 3.10 -15.38
N PHE A 42 -2.86 2.64 -15.72
CA PHE A 42 -3.56 1.55 -15.04
C PHE A 42 -3.62 0.30 -15.90
N ASN A 43 -3.45 -0.84 -15.27
CA ASN A 43 -3.63 -2.14 -15.93
C ASN A 43 -5.08 -2.61 -15.85
N ILE A 44 -5.36 -3.75 -16.48
CA ILE A 44 -6.71 -4.36 -16.50
C ILE A 44 -7.22 -4.77 -15.11
N CYS A 45 -6.34 -4.90 -14.12
CA CYS A 45 -6.70 -5.16 -12.72
C CYS A 45 -6.97 -3.87 -11.91
N ASP A 46 -7.10 -2.74 -12.58
CA ASP A 46 -7.24 -1.42 -11.96
C ASP A 46 -6.04 -0.99 -11.10
N VAL A 47 -4.87 -1.62 -11.26
CA VAL A 47 -3.65 -1.26 -10.52
C VAL A 47 -2.84 -0.24 -11.30
N CYS A 48 -2.43 0.84 -10.65
CA CYS A 48 -1.55 1.84 -11.23
C CYS A 48 -0.12 1.30 -11.35
N LEU A 49 0.40 1.25 -12.58
CA LEU A 49 1.76 0.79 -12.87
C LEU A 49 2.80 1.93 -12.80
N THR A 50 2.33 3.19 -12.86
CA THR A 50 3.17 4.39 -12.79
C THR A 50 2.73 5.31 -11.63
N PRO A 51 2.66 4.80 -10.37
CA PRO A 51 2.23 5.61 -9.25
C PRO A 51 3.30 6.64 -8.90
N ASN A 52 2.88 7.73 -8.30
CA ASN A 52 3.78 8.78 -7.85
C ASN A 52 4.26 8.50 -6.42
N VAL A 53 5.53 8.15 -6.27
CA VAL A 53 6.14 7.89 -4.96
C VAL A 53 6.28 9.20 -4.19
N LYS A 54 5.62 9.33 -3.06
CA LYS A 54 5.56 10.54 -2.21
C LYS A 54 6.44 10.46 -0.97
N ILE A 55 6.54 9.26 -0.41
CA ILE A 55 7.32 9.02 0.80
C ILE A 55 8.16 7.78 0.58
N LYS A 56 9.43 7.89 0.95
CA LYS A 56 10.33 6.75 1.02
C LYS A 56 11.19 6.88 2.26
N TRP A 57 11.17 5.84 3.08
CA TRP A 57 12.08 5.66 4.18
C TRP A 57 12.74 4.29 4.06
N ASP A 58 14.03 4.28 4.30
CA ASP A 58 14.82 3.06 4.20
C ASP A 58 15.92 3.07 5.26
N ASN A 59 16.12 1.91 5.88
CA ASN A 59 17.19 1.64 6.82
C ASN A 59 17.75 0.24 6.52
N LYS A 60 18.63 0.15 5.52
CA LYS A 60 19.24 -1.09 4.98
C LYS A 60 18.17 -2.03 4.41
N THR A 61 17.80 -3.06 5.18
CA THR A 61 16.80 -4.06 4.77
C THR A 61 15.37 -3.70 5.17
N ASN A 62 15.21 -2.69 6.03
CA ASN A 62 13.90 -2.25 6.50
C ASN A 62 13.50 -0.99 5.79
N TYR A 63 12.29 -0.95 5.27
CA TYR A 63 11.81 0.20 4.53
C TYR A 63 10.30 0.30 4.57
N PHE A 64 9.80 1.48 4.26
CA PHE A 64 8.46 1.66 3.74
C PHE A 64 8.43 2.74 2.64
N GLU A 65 7.47 2.59 1.75
CA GLU A 65 7.22 3.51 0.66
C GLU A 65 5.73 3.77 0.55
N VAL A 66 5.33 5.01 0.28
CA VAL A 66 3.95 5.41 -0.01
C VAL A 66 3.91 6.02 -1.39
N ALA A 67 3.02 5.54 -2.21
CA ALA A 67 2.76 6.07 -3.54
C ALA A 67 1.27 6.41 -3.70
N THR A 68 0.97 7.32 -4.61
CA THR A 68 -0.39 7.76 -4.92
C THR A 68 -0.66 7.65 -6.41
N ALA A 69 -1.94 7.50 -6.76
CA ALA A 69 -2.43 7.60 -8.12
C ALA A 69 -3.74 8.37 -8.14
N GLN A 70 -4.02 9.04 -9.25
CA GLN A 70 -5.29 9.73 -9.48
C GLN A 70 -6.03 9.10 -10.66
N SER A 71 -7.31 8.84 -10.49
CA SER A 71 -8.22 8.37 -11.53
C SER A 71 -8.84 9.55 -12.31
N ASP A 72 -9.40 9.31 -13.48
CA ASP A 72 -9.96 10.34 -14.36
C ASP A 72 -11.22 11.04 -13.81
N ASN A 73 -11.85 10.48 -12.78
CA ASN A 73 -12.89 11.11 -11.97
C ASN A 73 -12.33 12.03 -10.86
N GLU A 74 -11.02 12.33 -10.91
CA GLU A 74 -10.26 13.15 -9.97
C GLU A 74 -10.11 12.56 -8.55
N CYS A 75 -10.57 11.33 -8.31
CA CYS A 75 -10.36 10.63 -7.05
C CYS A 75 -8.92 10.12 -6.93
N TRP A 76 -8.39 10.19 -5.73
CA TRP A 76 -7.06 9.69 -5.38
C TRP A 76 -7.12 8.35 -4.67
N ASP A 77 -6.13 7.52 -4.92
CA ASP A 77 -5.87 6.29 -4.16
C ASP A 77 -4.41 6.24 -3.73
N TYR A 78 -4.09 5.30 -2.84
CA TYR A 78 -2.74 5.09 -2.35
C TYR A 78 -2.31 3.64 -2.49
N GLY A 79 -1.01 3.47 -2.69
CA GLY A 79 -0.31 2.21 -2.47
C GLY A 79 0.76 2.39 -1.42
N PHE A 80 1.16 1.29 -0.80
CA PHE A 80 2.34 1.25 0.05
C PHE A 80 3.04 -0.10 -0.03
N ASN A 81 4.34 -0.07 0.18
CA ASN A 81 5.16 -1.25 0.40
C ASN A 81 5.94 -1.08 1.69
N TYR A 82 6.17 -2.17 2.39
CA TYR A 82 6.99 -2.16 3.60
C TYR A 82 7.72 -3.49 3.79
N ASN A 83 8.85 -3.40 4.49
CA ASN A 83 9.56 -4.54 5.08
C ASN A 83 10.02 -4.13 6.48
N PHE A 84 9.59 -4.85 7.49
CA PHE A 84 9.91 -4.61 8.90
C PHE A 84 10.51 -5.88 9.51
N GLY A 85 11.75 -6.17 9.17
CA GLY A 85 12.41 -7.41 9.60
C GLY A 85 11.89 -8.63 8.84
N THR A 86 11.18 -9.51 9.55
CA THR A 86 10.62 -10.75 8.96
C THR A 86 9.24 -10.54 8.33
N GLN A 87 8.63 -9.37 8.50
CA GLN A 87 7.30 -9.08 7.96
C GLN A 87 7.36 -8.00 6.90
N GLY A 88 6.86 -8.33 5.73
CA GLY A 88 6.73 -7.42 4.62
C GLY A 88 5.38 -7.55 3.94
N GLY A 89 5.06 -6.59 3.10
CA GLY A 89 3.84 -6.60 2.32
C GLY A 89 3.56 -5.24 1.70
N GLY A 90 2.42 -5.15 1.02
CA GLY A 90 2.01 -3.91 0.39
C GLY A 90 0.71 -4.04 -0.38
N CYS A 91 0.28 -2.93 -0.93
CA CYS A 91 -0.78 -2.85 -1.93
C CYS A 91 -0.39 -1.79 -2.97
N GLY A 92 -0.81 -1.97 -4.22
CA GLY A 92 -0.69 -0.94 -5.25
C GLY A 92 -1.77 0.13 -5.08
N ALA A 93 -1.48 1.36 -5.53
CA ALA A 93 -2.52 2.35 -5.75
C ALA A 93 -3.40 1.90 -6.92
N GLY A 94 -4.70 2.08 -6.82
CA GLY A 94 -5.65 1.58 -7.79
C GLY A 94 -6.44 2.67 -8.52
N TYR A 95 -7.17 2.25 -9.56
CA TYR A 95 -8.21 3.06 -10.15
C TYR A 95 -9.44 3.02 -9.26
N VAL A 96 -9.84 4.18 -8.76
CA VAL A 96 -10.94 4.32 -7.79
C VAL A 96 -11.95 5.36 -8.24
N ASP A 97 -13.15 5.25 -7.70
CA ASP A 97 -14.19 6.25 -7.80
C ASP A 97 -14.76 6.57 -6.39
N THR A 98 -15.68 7.51 -6.31
CA THR A 98 -16.32 7.90 -5.04
C THR A 98 -17.08 6.76 -4.39
N LEU A 99 -17.56 5.78 -5.16
CA LEU A 99 -18.30 4.61 -4.66
C LEU A 99 -17.36 3.53 -4.11
N THR A 100 -16.13 3.47 -4.63
CA THR A 100 -15.13 2.47 -4.24
C THR A 100 -14.14 2.98 -3.20
N GLY A 101 -14.38 4.15 -2.61
CA GLY A 101 -13.61 4.67 -1.50
C GLY A 101 -12.41 5.53 -1.89
N GLY A 102 -12.43 6.13 -3.08
CA GLY A 102 -11.43 7.12 -3.48
C GLY A 102 -11.43 8.37 -2.59
N TYR A 103 -10.26 8.99 -2.45
CA TYR A 103 -10.04 10.19 -1.65
C TYR A 103 -10.20 11.44 -2.53
N SER A 104 -10.73 12.52 -1.95
CA SER A 104 -10.91 13.79 -2.66
C SER A 104 -9.60 14.52 -2.92
N THR A 105 -8.58 14.26 -2.11
CA THR A 105 -7.27 14.88 -2.23
C THR A 105 -6.13 13.87 -2.09
N GLU A 106 -5.02 14.14 -2.74
CA GLU A 106 -3.79 13.36 -2.58
C GLU A 106 -3.33 13.29 -1.12
N LYS A 107 -3.49 14.39 -0.40
CA LYS A 107 -3.13 14.49 1.03
C LYS A 107 -3.93 13.51 1.89
N GLU A 108 -5.23 13.36 1.62
CA GLU A 108 -6.07 12.39 2.32
C GLU A 108 -5.63 10.96 2.03
N ALA A 109 -5.31 10.65 0.77
CA ALA A 109 -4.79 9.35 0.37
C ALA A 109 -3.46 9.03 1.08
N ILE A 110 -2.51 9.98 1.12
CA ILE A 110 -1.24 9.83 1.84
C ILE A 110 -1.48 9.58 3.34
N ASN A 111 -2.38 10.32 3.97
CA ASN A 111 -2.68 10.16 5.39
C ASN A 111 -3.31 8.79 5.68
N ALA A 112 -4.16 8.28 4.80
CA ALA A 112 -4.72 6.93 4.89
C ALA A 112 -3.65 5.84 4.76
N ALA A 113 -2.71 6.00 3.82
CA ALA A 113 -1.55 5.11 3.68
C ALA A 113 -0.68 5.08 4.94
N LEU A 114 -0.36 6.25 5.50
CA LEU A 114 0.43 6.37 6.73
C LEU A 114 -0.28 5.74 7.94
N LYS A 115 -1.61 5.86 8.01
CA LYS A 115 -2.41 5.19 9.04
C LYS A 115 -2.33 3.66 8.88
N SER A 116 -2.47 3.14 7.66
CA SER A 116 -2.36 1.72 7.39
C SER A 116 -0.97 1.17 7.74
N LEU A 117 0.10 1.89 7.41
CA LEU A 117 1.47 1.54 7.78
C LEU A 117 1.69 1.53 9.30
N GLU A 118 1.14 2.52 10.03
CA GLU A 118 1.18 2.58 11.48
C GLU A 118 0.52 1.37 12.12
N GLU A 119 -0.67 1.00 11.64
CA GLU A 119 -1.41 -0.18 12.13
C GLU A 119 -0.64 -1.48 11.88
N LYS A 120 0.02 -1.62 10.70
CA LYS A 120 0.88 -2.76 10.39
C LYS A 120 2.09 -2.82 11.33
N CYS A 121 2.79 -1.71 11.50
CA CYS A 121 3.95 -1.60 12.38
C CYS A 121 3.58 -1.93 13.84
N GLN A 122 2.47 -1.36 14.35
CA GLN A 122 1.98 -1.61 15.70
C GLN A 122 1.58 -3.09 15.91
N ARG A 123 0.99 -3.72 14.90
CA ARG A 123 0.67 -5.15 14.95
C ARG A 123 1.93 -5.98 15.16
N VAL A 124 2.98 -5.75 14.39
CA VAL A 124 4.25 -6.47 14.53
C VAL A 124 4.87 -6.26 15.92
N ILE A 125 4.85 -5.01 16.41
CA ILE A 125 5.33 -4.71 17.79
C ILE A 125 4.55 -5.53 18.83
N ASN A 126 3.23 -5.56 18.73
CA ASN A 126 2.37 -6.30 19.65
C ASN A 126 2.64 -7.81 19.60
N GLU A 127 2.82 -8.37 18.40
CA GLU A 127 3.13 -9.78 18.20
C GLU A 127 4.47 -10.15 18.85
N ILE A 128 5.52 -9.34 18.66
CA ILE A 128 6.83 -9.53 19.30
C ILE A 128 6.70 -9.48 20.81
N GLN A 129 5.96 -8.51 21.35
CA GLN A 129 5.77 -8.35 22.79
C GLN A 129 4.97 -9.51 23.39
N PHE A 130 3.92 -9.98 22.69
CA PHE A 130 3.10 -11.10 23.15
C PHE A 130 3.88 -12.43 23.18
N ARG A 131 4.76 -12.67 22.21
CA ARG A 131 5.58 -13.88 22.12
C ARG A 131 6.85 -13.82 22.97
N GLY A 132 7.02 -12.81 23.81
CA GLY A 132 8.19 -12.68 24.68
C GLY A 132 9.50 -12.38 23.96
N GLY A 133 9.41 -11.89 22.72
CA GLY A 133 10.56 -11.58 21.88
C GLY A 133 11.08 -12.73 21.03
N ASP A 134 10.53 -13.93 21.17
CA ASP A 134 10.88 -15.10 20.36
C ASP A 134 9.89 -15.25 19.21
N ILE A 135 10.32 -14.87 18.02
CA ILE A 135 9.68 -15.31 16.78
C ILE A 135 10.45 -16.56 16.36
N ASP A 136 9.99 -17.71 16.79
CA ASP A 136 10.45 -19.00 16.28
C ASP A 136 9.83 -19.20 14.88
N ASP A 137 10.50 -18.73 13.83
CA ASP A 137 10.28 -19.24 12.49
C ASP A 137 11.07 -20.53 12.30
N ASN A 138 10.44 -21.66 12.67
CA ASN A 138 11.00 -23.00 12.59
C ASN A 138 11.12 -23.53 11.15
N ASP A 139 11.04 -22.71 10.10
CA ASP A 139 10.98 -23.17 8.72
C ASP A 139 12.00 -22.54 7.77
N SER A 140 12.94 -21.74 8.23
CA SER A 140 14.02 -21.20 7.38
C SER A 140 15.40 -21.51 7.96
N ASN A 141 16.29 -22.04 7.11
CA ASN A 141 17.73 -22.18 7.38
C ASN A 141 18.47 -20.83 7.49
N GLU A 142 17.76 -19.74 7.77
CA GLU A 142 18.35 -18.42 7.97
C GLU A 142 18.55 -18.13 9.45
N PRO A 143 19.64 -17.41 9.82
CA PRO A 143 19.95 -17.14 11.21
C PRO A 143 18.80 -16.36 11.87
N GLU A 144 18.34 -16.89 13.00
CA GLU A 144 17.29 -16.36 13.88
C GLU A 144 17.40 -14.82 14.01
N ILE A 145 16.53 -14.09 13.36
CA ILE A 145 16.35 -12.66 13.65
C ILE A 145 15.52 -12.60 14.92
N ARG A 146 16.21 -12.53 16.06
CA ARG A 146 15.56 -12.43 17.37
C ARG A 146 14.68 -11.18 17.39
N GLY A 147 13.43 -11.33 17.79
CA GLY A 147 12.45 -10.25 17.86
C GLY A 147 12.95 -8.99 18.59
N SER A 148 13.89 -9.14 19.53
CA SER A 148 14.55 -8.02 20.21
C SER A 148 15.39 -7.13 19.27
N SER A 149 15.90 -7.64 18.16
CA SER A 149 16.67 -6.85 17.19
C SER A 149 15.79 -6.03 16.26
N VAL A 150 14.53 -6.44 16.06
CA VAL A 150 13.57 -5.77 15.17
C VAL A 150 12.85 -4.60 15.87
N LEU A 151 12.62 -4.68 17.18
CA LEU A 151 11.91 -3.64 17.94
C LEU A 151 12.49 -2.22 17.80
N PRO A 152 13.83 -1.99 17.84
CA PRO A 152 14.37 -0.65 17.62
C PRO A 152 14.04 -0.11 16.24
N ILE A 153 14.06 -0.96 15.21
CA ILE A 153 13.76 -0.61 13.82
C ILE A 153 12.28 -0.22 13.68
N LEU A 154 11.38 -1.01 14.27
CA LEU A 154 9.95 -0.71 14.28
C LEU A 154 9.64 0.61 15.00
N LYS A 155 10.32 0.89 16.11
CA LYS A 155 10.21 2.17 16.82
C LYS A 155 10.72 3.34 15.97
N GLU A 156 11.76 3.15 15.18
CA GLU A 156 12.25 4.15 14.24
C GLU A 156 11.24 4.37 13.10
N ALA A 157 10.71 3.30 12.50
CA ALA A 157 9.67 3.37 11.48
C ALA A 157 8.45 4.14 12.00
N MET A 158 7.97 3.85 13.21
CA MET A 158 6.86 4.57 13.84
C MET A 158 7.13 6.07 14.00
N ARG A 159 8.36 6.45 14.41
CA ARG A 159 8.74 7.88 14.50
C ARG A 159 8.73 8.54 13.13
N LYS A 160 9.18 7.84 12.08
CA LYS A 160 9.16 8.37 10.71
C LYS A 160 7.74 8.51 10.17
N ILE A 161 6.87 7.52 10.42
CA ILE A 161 5.45 7.61 10.07
C ILE A 161 4.80 8.81 10.77
N ALA A 162 5.05 8.99 12.08
CA ALA A 162 4.53 10.14 12.83
C ALA A 162 5.04 11.48 12.26
N TYR A 163 6.33 11.57 11.94
CA TYR A 163 6.91 12.75 11.29
C TYR A 163 6.21 13.08 9.96
N TYR A 164 6.01 12.08 9.07
CA TYR A 164 5.34 12.31 7.80
C TYR A 164 3.86 12.68 7.97
N LYS A 165 3.17 12.13 8.98
CA LYS A 165 1.81 12.57 9.32
C LYS A 165 1.76 14.07 9.68
N GLU A 166 2.74 14.56 10.40
CA GLU A 166 2.83 16.01 10.73
C GLU A 166 3.14 16.84 9.48
N VAL A 167 4.04 16.38 8.59
CA VAL A 167 4.38 17.07 7.34
C VAL A 167 3.17 17.17 6.41
N PHE A 168 2.44 16.07 6.23
CA PHE A 168 1.28 16.04 5.34
C PHE A 168 -0.02 16.50 6.00
N ASN A 169 -0.05 16.63 7.32
CA ASN A 169 -1.18 17.16 8.06
C ASN A 169 -0.74 18.10 9.20
N PRO A 170 -0.07 19.21 8.87
CA PRO A 170 0.37 20.13 9.89
C PRO A 170 -0.85 20.57 10.71
N ARG A 171 -0.75 20.43 12.03
CA ARG A 171 -1.75 20.99 12.93
C ARG A 171 -1.81 22.47 12.63
N GLN A 172 -3.00 22.99 12.31
CA GLN A 172 -3.22 24.41 12.38
C GLN A 172 -2.96 24.81 13.84
N LEU A 173 -1.82 25.44 14.08
CA LEU A 173 -1.65 26.22 15.31
C LEU A 173 -2.72 27.30 15.20
N GLU A 174 -3.84 27.14 15.91
CA GLU A 174 -4.75 28.22 16.17
C GLU A 174 -3.92 29.25 16.93
N LEU A 175 -3.49 30.28 16.22
CA LEU A 175 -3.01 31.50 16.81
C LEU A 175 -4.21 32.09 17.53
N PHE A 176 -4.30 31.83 18.81
CA PHE A 176 -5.18 32.62 19.69
C PHE A 176 -4.58 34.02 19.74
N ASP A 177 -5.21 34.92 18.97
CA ASP A 177 -5.08 36.35 19.12
C ASP A 177 -5.82 36.81 20.41
#